data_500d1f38339e3bfbe51f18479d970e07
#
_entry.id   500d1f38339e3bfbe51f18479d970e07
#
_cell.length_a   1.000
_cell.length_b   1.000
_cell.length_c   1.000
_cell.angle_alpha   90.00
_cell.angle_beta   90.00
_cell.angle_gamma   90.00
#
_symmetry.space_group_name_H-M   'P 1'
#
loop_
_entity.id
_entity.type
_entity.pdbx_description
1 polymer ?
#
loop_
_entity_poly.entity_id
_entity_poly.type
_entity_poly.pdbx_seq_one_letter_code
_entity_poly.pdbx_strand_id
1 'polypeptide(L)'
;MGMSVLSQDHYAFDEFPVLETVVMGNKELFKIKKEIDALYADYTDENAEKIGELQIKFEEMNGWNADSDAAAMLSNVGISEDLHFTLMKDLDGKQKVRVLISQALFGNPDVLIMDEPTNDLDFETIAWLENFIANFDNCVIVVSHDRHFLDAVCTHISDIDFGKINNYS
;
A
#
# COMPACT_ATOMS: atom_id res chain seq x y z
N MET A 1 -6.77 -13.00 8.74
CA MET A 1 -7.03 -12.48 7.38
C MET A 1 -6.51 -11.06 7.26
N GLY A 2 -5.60 -10.83 6.34
CA GLY A 2 -5.04 -9.52 6.08
C GLY A 2 -5.91 -8.71 5.12
N MET A 3 -6.14 -7.44 5.43
CA MET A 3 -6.92 -6.54 4.60
C MET A 3 -6.17 -5.22 4.42
N SER A 4 -6.06 -4.76 3.18
CA SER A 4 -5.46 -3.48 2.86
C SER A 4 -6.47 -2.60 2.14
N VAL A 5 -6.39 -1.29 2.37
CA VAL A 5 -7.31 -0.31 1.78
C VAL A 5 -6.51 0.75 1.03
N LEU A 6 -6.86 0.94 -0.24
CA LEU A 6 -6.39 2.07 -1.05
C LEU A 6 -7.51 3.12 -1.03
N SER A 7 -7.31 4.21 -0.30
CA SER A 7 -8.34 5.25 -0.14
C SER A 7 -8.26 6.32 -1.23
N GLN A 8 -9.29 7.17 -1.30
CA GLN A 8 -9.33 8.32 -2.19
C GLN A 8 -8.28 9.37 -1.85
N ASP A 9 -7.88 9.44 -0.58
CA ASP A 9 -6.92 10.46 -0.14
C ASP A 9 -5.50 10.05 -0.52
N HIS A 10 -5.07 10.50 -1.69
CA HIS A 10 -3.74 10.25 -2.21
C HIS A 10 -2.68 11.17 -1.57
N TYR A 11 -3.09 12.10 -0.73
CA TYR A 11 -2.21 13.10 -0.13
C TYR A 11 -1.86 12.81 1.33
N ALA A 12 -2.42 11.74 1.91
CA ALA A 12 -2.24 11.41 3.32
C ALA A 12 -0.77 11.19 3.72
N PHE A 13 0.08 10.81 2.77
CA PHE A 13 1.48 10.46 3.02
C PHE A 13 2.46 11.47 2.41
N ASP A 14 2.01 12.66 2.03
CA ASP A 14 2.81 13.64 1.30
C ASP A 14 4.12 14.03 2.00
N GLU A 15 4.15 14.00 3.31
CA GLU A 15 5.32 14.38 4.10
C GLU A 15 6.32 13.23 4.32
N PHE A 16 6.05 12.05 3.78
CA PHE A 16 6.88 10.87 3.96
C PHE A 16 7.62 10.51 2.67
N PRO A 17 8.85 9.96 2.78
CA PRO A 17 9.55 9.41 1.63
C PRO A 17 8.78 8.25 1.00
N VAL A 18 8.94 8.08 -0.31
CA VAL A 18 8.27 7.04 -1.09
C VAL A 18 8.51 5.64 -0.51
N LEU A 19 9.78 5.31 -0.26
CA LEU A 19 10.14 3.98 0.25
C LEU A 19 9.52 3.72 1.64
N GLU A 20 9.61 4.69 2.53
CA GLU A 20 9.02 4.59 3.87
C GLU A 20 7.50 4.42 3.80
N THR A 21 6.86 5.12 2.87
CA THR A 21 5.41 5.01 2.65
C THR A 21 5.00 3.58 2.33
N VAL A 22 5.77 2.88 1.50
CA VAL A 22 5.49 1.48 1.15
C VAL A 22 5.64 0.57 2.38
N VAL A 23 6.71 0.76 3.16
CA VAL A 23 6.95 -0.05 4.37
C VAL A 23 5.83 0.13 5.40
N MET A 24 5.20 1.30 5.45
CA MET A 24 4.05 1.56 6.33
C MET A 24 2.86 0.62 6.06
N GLY A 25 2.82 -0.02 4.90
CA GLY A 25 1.79 -1.01 4.57
C GLY A 25 1.78 -2.21 5.52
N ASN A 26 2.93 -2.58 6.07
CA ASN A 26 3.01 -3.54 7.17
C ASN A 26 3.08 -2.75 8.48
N LYS A 27 1.92 -2.46 9.05
CA LYS A 27 1.79 -1.59 10.23
C LYS A 27 2.57 -2.10 11.43
N GLU A 28 2.53 -3.39 11.66
CA GLU A 28 3.24 -4.01 12.80
C GLU A 28 4.75 -3.89 12.63
N LEU A 29 5.25 -4.21 11.45
CA LEU A 29 6.68 -4.08 11.14
C LEU A 29 7.15 -2.64 11.28
N PHE A 30 6.40 -1.70 10.74
CA PHE A 30 6.71 -0.28 10.83
C PHE A 30 6.74 0.21 12.28
N LYS A 31 5.78 -0.22 13.09
CA LYS A 31 5.70 0.11 14.51
C LYS A 31 6.94 -0.39 15.25
N ILE A 32 7.34 -1.64 15.02
CA ILE A 32 8.52 -2.24 15.64
C ILE A 32 9.78 -1.48 15.23
N LYS A 33 9.91 -1.16 13.94
CA LYS A 33 11.03 -0.40 13.43
C LYS A 33 11.17 0.95 14.13
N LYS A 34 10.06 1.68 14.28
CA LYS A 34 10.04 2.97 14.96
C LYS A 34 10.36 2.85 16.45
N GLU A 35 9.89 1.82 17.11
CA GLU A 35 10.21 1.56 18.52
C GLU A 35 11.70 1.28 18.71
N ILE A 36 12.30 0.47 17.85
CA ILE A 36 13.74 0.20 17.88
C ILE A 36 14.53 1.49 17.70
N ASP A 37 14.18 2.29 16.69
CA ASP A 37 14.85 3.56 16.41
C ASP A 37 14.76 4.53 17.60
N ALA A 38 13.59 4.61 18.23
CA ALA A 38 13.37 5.46 19.39
C ALA A 38 14.21 5.01 20.60
N LEU A 39 14.32 3.71 20.82
CA LEU A 39 15.12 3.15 21.92
C LEU A 39 16.62 3.35 21.70
N TYR A 40 17.09 3.28 20.45
CA TYR A 40 18.48 3.59 20.13
C TYR A 40 18.79 5.09 20.30
N ALA A 41 17.83 5.95 19.98
CA ALA A 41 18.00 7.40 20.13
C ALA A 41 18.15 7.80 21.61
N ASP A 42 17.50 7.04 22.50
CA ASP A 42 17.59 7.25 23.96
C ASP A 42 18.10 5.95 24.63
N TYR A 43 19.27 5.50 24.17
CA TYR A 43 19.82 4.23 24.63
C TYR A 43 20.23 4.28 26.09
N THR A 44 19.74 3.29 26.85
CA THR A 44 20.15 3.05 28.22
C THR A 44 20.38 1.55 28.40
N ASP A 45 21.12 1.14 29.45
CA ASP A 45 21.33 -0.27 29.76
C ASP A 45 20.00 -0.99 30.03
N GLU A 46 19.02 -0.26 30.56
CA GLU A 46 17.69 -0.80 30.86
C GLU A 46 16.93 -1.12 29.55
N ASN A 47 17.18 -0.37 28.49
CA ASN A 47 16.52 -0.55 27.20
C ASN A 47 17.16 -1.64 26.34
N ALA A 48 18.37 -2.08 26.68
CA ALA A 48 19.11 -3.05 25.87
C ALA A 48 18.35 -4.37 25.68
N GLU A 49 17.73 -4.88 26.74
CA GLU A 49 16.96 -6.12 26.69
C GLU A 49 15.74 -5.96 25.79
N LYS A 50 15.03 -4.84 25.90
CA LYS A 50 13.85 -4.56 25.08
C LYS A 50 14.22 -4.41 23.60
N ILE A 51 15.34 -3.74 23.31
CA ILE A 51 15.87 -3.64 21.94
C ILE A 51 16.13 -5.03 21.37
N GLY A 52 16.77 -5.91 22.16
CA GLY A 52 17.04 -7.29 21.75
C GLY A 52 15.78 -8.07 21.42
N GLU A 53 14.74 -7.96 22.24
CA GLU A 53 13.46 -8.62 22.01
C GLU A 53 12.78 -8.10 20.73
N LEU A 54 12.81 -6.79 20.53
CA LEU A 54 12.22 -6.17 19.32
C LEU A 54 13.01 -6.55 18.07
N GLN A 55 14.31 -6.65 18.15
CA GLN A 55 15.14 -7.07 17.01
C GLN A 55 14.86 -8.52 16.60
N ILE A 56 14.64 -9.41 17.55
CA ILE A 56 14.26 -10.80 17.28
C ILE A 56 12.91 -10.82 16.54
N LYS A 57 11.94 -10.09 17.04
CA LYS A 57 10.62 -9.99 16.42
C LYS A 57 10.69 -9.39 15.02
N PHE A 58 11.52 -8.37 14.85
CA PHE A 58 11.77 -7.72 13.56
C PHE A 58 12.39 -8.71 12.56
N GLU A 59 13.34 -9.53 13.00
CA GLU A 59 13.96 -10.55 12.18
C GLU A 59 12.95 -11.64 11.77
N GLU A 60 12.11 -12.09 12.69
CA GLU A 60 11.04 -13.06 12.42
C GLU A 60 10.06 -12.56 11.36
N MET A 61 9.85 -11.26 11.29
CA MET A 61 8.99 -10.62 10.30
C MET A 61 9.72 -10.28 8.99
N ASN A 62 10.98 -10.73 8.85
CA ASN A 62 11.83 -10.41 7.70
C ASN A 62 12.07 -8.89 7.55
N GLY A 63 12.14 -8.20 8.69
CA GLY A 63 12.24 -6.74 8.71
C GLY A 63 13.53 -6.18 8.12
N TRP A 64 14.63 -6.93 8.21
CA TRP A 64 15.92 -6.50 7.66
C TRP A 64 15.90 -6.38 6.14
N ASN A 65 14.98 -7.11 5.49
CA ASN A 65 14.79 -7.07 4.03
C ASN A 65 13.64 -6.15 3.61
N ALA A 66 12.98 -5.46 4.56
CA ALA A 66 11.81 -4.65 4.27
C ALA A 66 12.08 -3.56 3.24
N ASP A 67 13.19 -2.84 3.38
CA ASP A 67 13.55 -1.77 2.44
C ASP A 67 13.84 -2.33 1.04
N SER A 68 14.54 -3.45 0.96
CA SER A 68 14.83 -4.12 -0.32
C SER A 68 13.57 -4.64 -0.98
N ASP A 69 12.67 -5.23 -0.20
CA ASP A 69 11.39 -5.74 -0.70
C ASP A 69 10.50 -4.59 -1.19
N ALA A 70 10.45 -3.49 -0.43
CA ALA A 70 9.70 -2.30 -0.84
C ALA A 70 10.27 -1.69 -2.12
N ALA A 71 11.59 -1.62 -2.23
CA ALA A 71 12.26 -1.13 -3.44
C ALA A 71 11.94 -1.99 -4.66
N ALA A 72 11.93 -3.30 -4.50
CA ALA A 72 11.57 -4.23 -5.58
C ALA A 72 10.12 -4.02 -6.02
N MET A 73 9.20 -3.84 -5.08
CA MET A 73 7.79 -3.58 -5.39
C MET A 73 7.61 -2.28 -6.16
N LEU A 74 8.31 -1.22 -5.75
CA LEU A 74 8.27 0.07 -6.43
C LEU A 74 8.80 -0.04 -7.87
N SER A 75 9.90 -0.75 -8.05
CA SER A 75 10.45 -0.98 -9.39
C SER A 75 9.47 -1.75 -10.27
N ASN A 76 8.79 -2.73 -9.72
CA ASN A 76 7.80 -3.54 -10.45
C ASN A 76 6.59 -2.72 -10.93
N VAL A 77 6.23 -1.67 -10.20
CA VAL A 77 5.14 -0.77 -10.61
C VAL A 77 5.62 0.44 -11.42
N GLY A 78 6.90 0.46 -11.78
CA GLY A 78 7.45 1.51 -12.65
C GLY A 78 7.93 2.77 -11.95
N ILE A 79 8.14 2.72 -10.65
CA ILE A 79 8.74 3.82 -9.89
C ILE A 79 10.26 3.62 -9.85
N SER A 80 11.01 4.51 -10.51
CA SER A 80 12.46 4.40 -10.59
C SER A 80 13.15 4.59 -9.24
N GLU A 81 14.35 4.04 -9.09
CA GLU A 81 15.13 4.15 -7.85
C GLU A 81 15.40 5.59 -7.44
N ASP A 82 15.52 6.49 -8.40
CA ASP A 82 15.73 7.92 -8.16
C ASP A 82 14.63 8.55 -7.31
N LEU A 83 13.42 7.97 -7.36
CA LEU A 83 12.26 8.49 -6.67
C LEU A 83 12.02 7.86 -5.30
N HIS A 84 12.75 6.78 -4.95
CA HIS A 84 12.48 6.03 -3.72
C HIS A 84 12.69 6.86 -2.44
N PHE A 85 13.60 7.82 -2.45
CA PHE A 85 13.89 8.68 -1.30
C PHE A 85 13.26 10.07 -1.43
N THR A 86 12.54 10.31 -2.51
CA THR A 86 11.78 11.55 -2.73
C THR A 86 10.53 11.54 -1.84
N LEU A 87 10.08 12.72 -1.43
CA LEU A 87 8.84 12.82 -0.67
C LEU A 87 7.64 12.57 -1.57
N MET A 88 6.59 11.98 -1.01
CA MET A 88 5.37 11.68 -1.76
C MET A 88 4.77 12.93 -2.41
N LYS A 89 4.87 14.08 -1.77
CA LYS A 89 4.35 15.36 -2.32
C LYS A 89 4.98 15.77 -3.64
N ASP A 90 6.20 15.30 -3.92
CA ASP A 90 6.94 15.63 -5.13
C ASP A 90 6.58 14.72 -6.32
N LEU A 91 5.75 13.71 -6.09
CA LEU A 91 5.26 12.83 -7.14
C LEU A 91 3.99 13.39 -7.78
N ASP A 92 3.74 13.04 -9.05
CA ASP A 92 2.46 13.32 -9.68
C ASP A 92 1.38 12.33 -9.21
N GLY A 93 0.12 12.57 -9.61
CA GLY A 93 -0.99 11.73 -9.18
C GLY A 93 -0.87 10.28 -9.62
N LYS A 94 -0.32 10.03 -10.81
CA LYS A 94 -0.11 8.68 -11.35
C LYS A 94 0.89 7.91 -10.49
N GLN A 95 2.00 8.56 -10.18
CA GLN A 95 3.05 7.96 -9.36
C GLN A 95 2.57 7.69 -7.94
N LYS A 96 1.82 8.62 -7.35
CA LYS A 96 1.25 8.46 -6.01
C LYS A 96 0.37 7.21 -5.92
N VAL A 97 -0.50 6.99 -6.89
CA VAL A 97 -1.38 5.82 -6.90
C VAL A 97 -0.57 4.53 -6.96
N ARG A 98 0.47 4.48 -7.79
CA ARG A 98 1.33 3.30 -7.89
C ARG A 98 2.06 3.00 -6.58
N VAL A 99 2.55 4.04 -5.91
CA VAL A 99 3.20 3.88 -4.59
C VAL A 99 2.20 3.39 -3.55
N LEU A 100 0.99 3.94 -3.53
CA LEU A 100 -0.04 3.55 -2.56
C LEU A 100 -0.53 2.11 -2.79
N ILE A 101 -0.57 1.66 -4.04
CA ILE A 101 -0.84 0.25 -4.35
C ILE A 101 0.29 -0.63 -3.80
N SER A 102 1.54 -0.24 -3.99
CA SER A 102 2.68 -0.97 -3.43
C SER A 102 2.59 -1.02 -1.90
N GLN A 103 2.22 0.08 -1.25
CA GLN A 103 1.98 0.12 0.19
C GLN A 103 0.92 -0.90 0.61
N ALA A 104 -0.21 -0.93 -0.09
CA ALA A 104 -1.28 -1.87 0.22
C ALA A 104 -0.84 -3.32 0.07
N LEU A 105 -0.04 -3.61 -0.96
CA LEU A 105 0.48 -4.95 -1.21
C LEU A 105 1.61 -5.36 -0.27
N PHE A 106 2.35 -4.41 0.26
CA PHE A 106 3.47 -4.70 1.16
C PHE A 106 3.02 -5.46 2.41
N GLY A 107 1.79 -5.20 2.87
CA GLY A 107 1.20 -5.94 3.98
C GLY A 107 0.77 -7.37 3.63
N ASN A 108 0.95 -7.79 2.38
CA ASN A 108 0.53 -9.10 1.85
C ASN A 108 -0.94 -9.41 2.17
N PRO A 109 -1.88 -8.58 1.69
CA PRO A 109 -3.30 -8.73 2.06
C PRO A 109 -3.96 -9.89 1.34
N ASP A 110 -4.89 -10.53 2.03
CA ASP A 110 -5.81 -11.50 1.42
C ASP A 110 -6.93 -10.79 0.67
N VAL A 111 -7.29 -9.59 1.13
CA VAL A 111 -8.32 -8.74 0.51
C VAL A 111 -7.75 -7.34 0.30
N LEU A 112 -7.85 -6.85 -0.92
CA LEU A 112 -7.48 -5.47 -1.27
C LEU A 112 -8.75 -4.68 -1.56
N ILE A 113 -8.99 -3.62 -0.82
CA ILE A 113 -10.13 -2.73 -1.01
C ILE A 113 -9.65 -1.44 -1.68
N MET A 114 -10.24 -1.09 -2.81
CA MET A 114 -9.95 0.16 -3.53
C MET A 114 -11.18 1.05 -3.50
N ASP A 115 -11.03 2.24 -2.94
CA ASP A 115 -12.10 3.23 -2.85
C ASP A 115 -11.85 4.36 -3.85
N GLU A 116 -12.69 4.43 -4.88
CA GLU A 116 -12.59 5.39 -5.98
C GLU A 116 -11.18 5.47 -6.57
N PRO A 117 -10.58 4.32 -7.00
CA PRO A 117 -9.18 4.30 -7.40
C PRO A 117 -8.87 5.06 -8.70
N THR A 118 -9.88 5.32 -9.53
CA THR A 118 -9.70 6.02 -10.81
C THR A 118 -9.86 7.53 -10.71
N ASN A 119 -10.17 8.04 -9.53
CA ASN A 119 -10.41 9.47 -9.33
C ASN A 119 -9.14 10.27 -9.65
N ASP A 120 -9.28 11.29 -10.51
CA ASP A 120 -8.19 12.18 -10.93
C ASP A 120 -7.04 11.48 -11.69
N LEU A 121 -7.28 10.29 -12.26
CA LEU A 121 -6.28 9.57 -13.05
C LEU A 121 -6.50 9.77 -14.55
N ASP A 122 -5.40 9.69 -15.31
CA ASP A 122 -5.47 9.68 -16.78
C ASP A 122 -5.74 8.27 -17.33
N PHE A 123 -6.00 8.18 -18.62
CA PHE A 123 -6.32 6.92 -19.29
C PHE A 123 -5.21 5.88 -19.16
N GLU A 124 -3.96 6.31 -19.25
CA GLU A 124 -2.81 5.40 -19.17
C GLU A 124 -2.72 4.74 -17.79
N THR A 125 -2.88 5.52 -16.75
CA THR A 125 -2.84 5.00 -15.37
C THR A 125 -4.05 4.13 -15.07
N ILE A 126 -5.24 4.50 -15.58
CA ILE A 126 -6.43 3.68 -15.43
C ILE A 126 -6.25 2.33 -16.13
N ALA A 127 -5.71 2.31 -17.35
CA ALA A 127 -5.42 1.07 -18.06
C ALA A 127 -4.40 0.20 -17.32
N TRP A 128 -3.37 0.81 -16.76
CA TRP A 128 -2.41 0.10 -15.93
C TRP A 128 -3.09 -0.54 -14.70
N LEU A 129 -3.97 0.22 -14.04
CA LEU A 129 -4.69 -0.25 -12.87
C LEU A 129 -5.64 -1.40 -13.20
N GLU A 130 -6.37 -1.30 -14.33
CA GLU A 130 -7.23 -2.38 -14.80
C GLU A 130 -6.45 -3.69 -14.99
N ASN A 131 -5.28 -3.57 -15.63
CA ASN A 131 -4.41 -4.70 -15.88
C ASN A 131 -3.86 -5.29 -14.58
N PHE A 132 -3.48 -4.42 -13.64
CA PHE A 132 -3.02 -4.84 -12.32
C PHE A 132 -4.10 -5.66 -11.59
N ILE A 133 -5.33 -5.17 -11.56
CA ILE A 133 -6.44 -5.84 -10.87
C ILE A 133 -6.73 -7.19 -11.54
N ALA A 134 -6.71 -7.24 -12.88
CA ALA A 134 -6.95 -8.47 -13.62
C ALA A 134 -5.94 -9.57 -13.30
N ASN A 135 -4.72 -9.19 -12.95
CA ASN A 135 -3.62 -10.12 -12.63
C ASN A 135 -3.42 -10.34 -11.13
N PHE A 136 -4.25 -9.72 -10.29
CA PHE A 136 -4.16 -9.88 -8.85
C PHE A 136 -4.81 -11.20 -8.43
N ASP A 137 -4.04 -12.04 -7.73
CA ASP A 137 -4.46 -13.41 -7.41
C ASP A 137 -5.44 -13.53 -6.24
N ASN A 138 -5.47 -12.53 -5.37
CA ASN A 138 -6.32 -12.54 -4.19
C ASN A 138 -7.60 -11.74 -4.43
N CYS A 139 -8.43 -11.59 -3.40
CA CYS A 139 -9.70 -10.90 -3.51
C CYS A 139 -9.51 -9.37 -3.60
N VAL A 140 -10.17 -8.74 -4.57
CA VAL A 140 -10.20 -7.28 -4.70
C VAL A 140 -11.64 -6.80 -4.61
N ILE A 141 -11.88 -5.80 -3.77
CA ILE A 141 -13.17 -5.11 -3.66
C ILE A 141 -12.96 -3.67 -4.15
N VAL A 142 -13.70 -3.30 -5.18
CA VAL A 142 -13.61 -1.95 -5.77
C VAL A 142 -14.89 -1.19 -5.52
N VAL A 143 -14.78 0.00 -4.93
CA VAL A 143 -15.88 0.95 -4.77
C VAL A 143 -15.64 2.07 -5.75
N SER A 144 -16.51 2.21 -6.76
CA SER A 144 -16.37 3.24 -7.80
C SER A 144 -17.70 3.60 -8.40
N HIS A 145 -17.83 4.86 -8.84
CA HIS A 145 -18.96 5.33 -9.64
C HIS A 145 -18.69 5.18 -11.15
N ASP A 146 -17.47 4.81 -11.53
CA ASP A 146 -17.07 4.60 -12.92
C ASP A 146 -17.45 3.19 -13.37
N ARG A 147 -18.61 3.06 -14.02
CA ARG A 147 -19.10 1.76 -14.50
C ARG A 147 -18.19 1.13 -15.55
N HIS A 148 -17.57 1.95 -16.40
CA HIS A 148 -16.65 1.45 -17.40
C HIS A 148 -15.46 0.72 -16.74
N PHE A 149 -14.92 1.33 -15.70
CA PHE A 149 -13.84 0.71 -14.93
C PHE A 149 -14.31 -0.57 -14.23
N LEU A 150 -15.49 -0.54 -13.59
CA LEU A 150 -16.05 -1.71 -12.93
C LEU A 150 -16.28 -2.87 -13.89
N ASP A 151 -16.82 -2.58 -15.08
CA ASP A 151 -17.06 -3.60 -16.10
C ASP A 151 -15.75 -4.23 -16.60
N ALA A 152 -14.68 -3.44 -16.65
CA ALA A 152 -13.38 -3.92 -17.14
C ALA A 152 -12.66 -4.82 -16.12
N VAL A 153 -12.86 -4.60 -14.82
CA VAL A 153 -12.04 -5.26 -13.77
C VAL A 153 -12.79 -6.27 -12.93
N CYS A 154 -14.13 -6.19 -12.85
CA CYS A 154 -14.90 -7.00 -11.92
C CYS A 154 -15.58 -8.17 -12.62
N THR A 155 -15.47 -9.35 -12.04
CA THR A 155 -16.23 -10.53 -12.46
C THR A 155 -17.63 -10.53 -11.84
N HIS A 156 -17.79 -9.89 -10.68
CA HIS A 156 -19.07 -9.72 -10.00
C HIS A 156 -19.22 -8.29 -9.55
N ILE A 157 -20.36 -7.69 -9.87
CA ILE A 157 -20.68 -6.31 -9.51
C ILE A 157 -21.85 -6.33 -8.52
N SER A 158 -21.70 -5.60 -7.42
CA SER A 158 -22.76 -5.38 -6.45
C SER A 158 -23.06 -3.90 -6.36
N ASP A 159 -24.29 -3.50 -6.68
CA ASP A 159 -24.74 -2.12 -6.50
C ASP A 159 -25.37 -1.99 -5.12
N ILE A 160 -24.97 -0.96 -4.38
CA ILE A 160 -25.58 -0.58 -3.12
C ILE A 160 -26.27 0.76 -3.33
N ASP A 161 -27.60 0.76 -3.32
CA ASP A 161 -28.39 1.98 -3.53
C ASP A 161 -29.58 1.97 -2.56
N PHE A 162 -29.74 3.05 -1.83
CA PHE A 162 -30.82 3.22 -0.85
C PHE A 162 -30.97 2.04 0.12
N GLY A 163 -29.85 1.46 0.53
CA GLY A 163 -29.85 0.34 1.47
C GLY A 163 -30.12 -1.03 0.84
N LYS A 164 -30.19 -1.09 -0.48
CA LYS A 164 -30.35 -2.35 -1.21
C LYS A 164 -29.05 -2.75 -1.90
N ILE A 165 -28.81 -4.05 -1.97
CA ILE A 165 -27.66 -4.60 -2.67
C ILE A 165 -28.17 -5.41 -3.86
N ASN A 166 -27.76 -5.03 -5.06
CA ASN A 166 -28.06 -5.75 -6.29
C ASN A 166 -26.77 -6.37 -6.83
N ASN A 167 -26.76 -7.68 -7.05
CA ASN A 167 -25.58 -8.39 -7.54
C ASN A 167 -25.74 -8.71 -9.03
N TYR A 168 -24.68 -8.44 -9.78
CA TYR A 168 -24.60 -8.73 -11.22
C TYR A 168 -23.35 -9.56 -11.50
N SER A 169 -23.46 -10.49 -12.40
CA SER A 169 -22.33 -11.33 -12.83
C SER A 169 -22.03 -11.14 -14.33
#